data_bf18b6b6b4b659e8922fdc8be5b3a972
#
_entry.id   bf18b6b6b4b659e8922fdc8be5b3a972
#
_cell.length_a   1.000
_cell.length_b   1.000
_cell.length_c   1.000
_cell.angle_alpha   90.00
_cell.angle_beta   90.00
_cell.angle_gamma   90.00
#
_symmetry.space_group_name_H-M   'P 1'
#
loop_
_entity.id
_entity.type
_entity.pdbx_description
1 polymer ?
#
loop_
_entity_poly.entity_id
_entity_poly.type
_entity_poly.pdbx_seq_one_letter_code
_entity_poly.pdbx_strand_id
1 'polypeptide(L)'
;MKLDPRLKGLLTVILLISCSFPPIAQSQVPNQVKYLEQGWSDSQRQKFYTLSQGSQLMPLSWFTALEKFDSEDLFTGDGLSRFGYLPNSASPDHLPVGFTKDENAGTWVGLTCAACHTSQIEKNGVTLQIDGGPTNADLFSFLSELDKALRASVADDAKFTRFAARVAANTPKAQRDLRNQFTRFSAYFSTLVQASTPDHAWGPGRTDAFGMIFNRVSAIDLSDAPVWAWFKPLEENNQTPNAPVSYPFLWDTSRENFVQWNAIAPNTLKYERLERNIVEALGVFGRINLTKTSTLNPGYRSTVNATNQWQLEENLVHVLKSPEWPQAILGLIDSAKANQGKSLFAQHCSSCHALADRNNTAAIRVKPVPLAEVGTDPAMTTMVACRTVDTGALVGSRQPPVTGHKLEQTDFVTNLAASIGVGVIENWLVTRAQSGAISTTATTNTTPTTGPTKATKATKTGAEILQNLPKPFRTTTAPAGTCQASFEVYKAGPLNGIWATAPYLHNGSVPNLYQLLLPAPQRSTNFKVGSRKFDSVNVGFDTEDGSFSFDTTLPGNSNAGHPYGTQLTEEERWQLVEYLKTL
;
A
#
# COMPACT_ATOMS: atom_id res chain seq x y z
N MET A 1 -32.31 99.50 -16.96
CA MET A 1 -32.58 98.79 -15.68
C MET A 1 -31.42 97.83 -15.42
N LYS A 2 -30.57 98.07 -14.48
CA LYS A 2 -29.32 97.36 -14.26
C LYS A 2 -29.57 96.04 -13.55
N LEU A 3 -29.13 94.95 -14.07
CA LEU A 3 -29.09 93.65 -13.41
C LEU A 3 -27.73 93.42 -12.78
N ASP A 4 -27.75 93.02 -11.50
CA ASP A 4 -26.67 92.76 -10.60
C ASP A 4 -25.88 91.49 -10.98
N PRO A 5 -24.55 91.52 -11.06
CA PRO A 5 -23.71 90.37 -11.41
C PRO A 5 -23.13 89.74 -10.14
N ARG A 6 -23.93 88.90 -9.42
CA ARG A 6 -23.38 88.05 -8.36
C ARG A 6 -24.19 86.76 -8.25
N LEU A 7 -23.92 85.77 -9.15
CA LEU A 7 -24.12 84.39 -8.88
C LEU A 7 -23.02 83.57 -9.59
N LYS A 8 -21.89 83.48 -8.87
CA LYS A 8 -20.81 82.58 -9.28
C LYS A 8 -21.17 81.16 -8.85
N GLY A 9 -21.07 80.29 -9.78
CA GLY A 9 -21.03 78.88 -9.89
C GLY A 9 -20.86 77.99 -8.64
N LEU A 10 -21.74 77.07 -8.50
CA LEU A 10 -21.49 75.80 -7.78
C LEU A 10 -21.41 74.69 -8.83
N LEU A 11 -20.16 74.41 -9.30
CA LEU A 11 -19.90 73.22 -10.09
C LEU A 11 -19.89 72.03 -9.12
N THR A 12 -20.99 71.26 -9.13
CA THR A 12 -21.01 69.97 -8.41
C THR A 12 -20.21 68.95 -9.20
N VAL A 13 -18.98 68.67 -8.72
CA VAL A 13 -18.16 67.56 -9.21
C VAL A 13 -18.79 66.28 -8.67
N ILE A 14 -19.50 65.55 -9.51
CA ILE A 14 -19.93 64.15 -9.23
C ILE A 14 -18.70 63.27 -9.37
N LEU A 15 -18.06 62.92 -8.23
CA LEU A 15 -17.05 61.89 -8.15
C LEU A 15 -17.72 60.54 -8.31
N LEU A 16 -17.67 59.96 -9.49
CA LEU A 16 -17.99 58.56 -9.70
C LEU A 16 -16.95 57.70 -8.98
N ILE A 17 -17.21 57.31 -7.76
CA ILE A 17 -16.48 56.24 -7.06
C ILE A 17 -16.86 54.94 -7.76
N SER A 18 -16.03 54.47 -8.68
CA SER A 18 -16.08 53.12 -9.18
C SER A 18 -15.68 52.18 -8.04
N CYS A 19 -16.65 51.65 -7.31
CA CYS A 19 -16.44 50.51 -6.44
C CYS A 19 -16.09 49.30 -7.31
N SER A 20 -14.78 49.05 -7.47
CA SER A 20 -14.29 47.77 -7.95
C SER A 20 -14.58 46.73 -6.87
N PHE A 21 -15.68 46.00 -7.02
CA PHE A 21 -15.89 44.80 -6.22
C PHE A 21 -14.78 43.83 -6.63
N PRO A 22 -14.03 43.24 -5.67
CA PRO A 22 -13.14 42.16 -5.99
C PRO A 22 -14.00 41.03 -6.61
N PRO A 23 -13.48 40.29 -7.61
CA PRO A 23 -14.21 39.17 -8.15
C PRO A 23 -14.57 38.23 -7.00
N ILE A 24 -15.86 37.94 -6.85
CA ILE A 24 -16.34 36.93 -5.94
C ILE A 24 -15.59 35.65 -6.34
N ALA A 25 -14.68 35.21 -5.47
CA ALA A 25 -14.05 33.92 -5.64
C ALA A 25 -15.20 32.92 -5.81
N GLN A 26 -15.34 32.35 -6.98
CA GLN A 26 -16.27 31.26 -7.21
C GLN A 26 -15.90 30.19 -6.18
N SER A 27 -16.75 30.02 -5.18
CA SER A 27 -16.67 28.89 -4.28
C SER A 27 -16.69 27.66 -5.20
N GLN A 28 -15.56 26.99 -5.34
CA GLN A 28 -15.52 25.71 -6.04
C GLN A 28 -16.50 24.82 -5.30
N VAL A 29 -17.57 24.45 -5.97
CA VAL A 29 -18.49 23.40 -5.49
C VAL A 29 -17.58 22.21 -5.21
N PRO A 30 -17.59 21.64 -3.99
CA PRO A 30 -16.73 20.51 -3.70
C PRO A 30 -16.98 19.44 -4.77
N ASN A 31 -15.91 18.98 -5.43
CA ASN A 31 -16.02 17.93 -6.44
C ASN A 31 -16.77 16.75 -5.82
N GLN A 32 -17.94 16.42 -6.36
CA GLN A 32 -18.74 15.31 -5.87
C GLN A 32 -17.96 14.02 -6.08
N VAL A 33 -17.56 13.37 -4.99
CA VAL A 33 -16.92 12.05 -5.04
C VAL A 33 -17.96 11.01 -5.43
N LYS A 34 -17.71 10.31 -6.52
CA LYS A 34 -18.52 9.16 -6.97
C LYS A 34 -17.74 7.87 -6.78
N TYR A 35 -18.37 6.91 -6.17
CA TYR A 35 -17.85 5.55 -6.02
C TYR A 35 -18.25 4.71 -7.22
N LEU A 36 -17.31 3.92 -7.72
CA LEU A 36 -17.59 2.97 -8.79
C LEU A 36 -18.26 1.70 -8.24
N GLU A 37 -19.05 1.03 -9.08
CA GLU A 37 -19.65 -0.25 -8.72
C GLU A 37 -18.60 -1.37 -8.77
N GLN A 38 -18.09 -1.73 -7.61
CA GLN A 38 -17.02 -2.73 -7.44
C GLN A 38 -17.45 -3.88 -6.51
N GLY A 39 -18.75 -4.09 -6.34
CA GLY A 39 -19.30 -5.21 -5.57
C GLY A 39 -19.36 -4.98 -4.06
N TRP A 40 -18.90 -3.84 -3.55
CA TRP A 40 -18.98 -3.50 -2.13
C TRP A 40 -20.17 -2.60 -1.81
N SER A 41 -20.82 -2.88 -0.69
CA SER A 41 -21.68 -1.90 -0.01
C SER A 41 -20.84 -0.81 0.67
N ASP A 42 -21.46 0.31 1.02
CA ASP A 42 -20.77 1.38 1.77
C ASP A 42 -20.21 0.89 3.12
N SER A 43 -20.91 -0.03 3.78
CA SER A 43 -20.44 -0.64 5.03
C SER A 43 -19.18 -1.48 4.82
N GLN A 44 -19.09 -2.27 3.74
CA GLN A 44 -17.89 -3.05 3.40
C GLN A 44 -16.73 -2.14 3.03
N ARG A 45 -16.99 -1.06 2.28
CA ARG A 45 -15.99 -0.04 1.95
C ARG A 45 -15.42 0.61 3.21
N GLN A 46 -16.29 1.08 4.12
CA GLN A 46 -15.83 1.68 5.37
C GLN A 46 -15.07 0.68 6.24
N LYS A 47 -15.49 -0.58 6.27
CA LYS A 47 -14.73 -1.64 6.94
C LYS A 47 -13.35 -1.84 6.34
N PHE A 48 -13.22 -1.83 5.01
CA PHE A 48 -11.91 -1.89 4.34
C PHE A 48 -11.01 -0.69 4.71
N TYR A 49 -11.59 0.52 4.82
CA TYR A 49 -10.82 1.72 5.16
C TYR A 49 -10.33 1.74 6.61
N THR A 50 -11.05 1.11 7.54
CA THR A 50 -10.86 1.30 8.98
C THR A 50 -10.58 0.02 9.77
N LEU A 51 -10.63 -1.17 9.17
CA LEU A 51 -10.36 -2.42 9.89
C LEU A 51 -8.89 -2.51 10.28
N SER A 52 -8.60 -2.39 11.58
CA SER A 52 -7.21 -2.46 12.07
C SER A 52 -6.55 -3.78 11.69
N GLN A 53 -5.36 -3.69 11.12
CA GLN A 53 -4.49 -4.81 10.76
C GLN A 53 -3.41 -5.05 11.82
N GLY A 54 -3.46 -4.28 12.93
CA GLY A 54 -2.44 -4.32 13.97
C GLY A 54 -1.21 -3.47 13.67
N SER A 55 -1.31 -2.58 12.67
CA SER A 55 -0.32 -1.54 12.41
C SER A 55 -0.31 -0.51 13.54
N GLN A 56 0.86 -0.16 14.06
CA GLN A 56 1.07 0.77 15.18
C GLN A 56 2.16 1.78 14.83
N LEU A 57 1.82 2.78 14.02
CA LEU A 57 2.73 3.81 13.57
C LEU A 57 3.24 4.66 14.75
N MET A 58 2.32 5.26 15.52
CA MET A 58 2.61 6.02 16.74
C MET A 58 1.37 6.14 17.63
N PRO A 59 1.50 6.54 18.93
CA PRO A 59 0.34 6.82 19.77
C PRO A 59 -0.60 7.85 19.13
N LEU A 60 -1.89 7.54 19.05
CA LEU A 60 -2.87 8.40 18.38
C LEU A 60 -2.91 9.80 18.97
N SER A 61 -2.87 9.94 20.31
CA SER A 61 -2.84 11.24 20.98
C SER A 61 -1.60 12.09 20.61
N TRP A 62 -0.48 11.45 20.31
CA TRP A 62 0.71 12.16 19.85
C TRP A 62 0.56 12.58 18.40
N PHE A 63 0.03 11.69 17.55
CA PHE A 63 -0.19 11.98 16.13
C PHE A 63 -1.07 13.20 15.90
N THR A 64 -2.16 13.31 16.66
CA THR A 64 -3.11 14.42 16.57
C THR A 64 -2.62 15.71 17.25
N ALA A 65 -1.67 15.62 18.18
CA ALA A 65 -1.12 16.76 18.92
C ALA A 65 0.16 17.35 18.32
N LEU A 66 0.82 16.60 17.42
CA LEU A 66 2.10 16.98 16.83
C LEU A 66 1.95 18.18 15.88
N GLU A 67 2.89 19.12 15.95
CA GLU A 67 3.00 20.24 14.99
C GLU A 67 3.85 19.81 13.78
N LYS A 68 3.69 20.49 12.66
CA LYS A 68 4.63 20.40 11.53
C LYS A 68 6.03 20.84 11.98
N PHE A 69 7.06 20.38 11.30
CA PHE A 69 8.43 20.69 11.71
C PHE A 69 8.79 22.19 11.61
N ASP A 70 8.18 22.90 10.68
CA ASP A 70 8.49 24.27 10.27
C ASP A 70 7.43 25.31 10.67
N SER A 71 6.32 24.89 11.27
CA SER A 71 5.25 25.80 11.73
C SER A 71 4.61 25.31 13.04
N GLU A 72 3.64 26.07 13.56
CA GLU A 72 2.80 25.71 14.70
C GLU A 72 1.51 24.97 14.28
N ASP A 73 1.26 24.85 12.97
CA ASP A 73 0.13 24.09 12.47
C ASP A 73 0.24 22.63 12.89
N LEU A 74 -0.89 22.01 13.16
CA LEU A 74 -0.92 20.56 13.43
C LEU A 74 -0.46 19.77 12.20
N PHE A 75 0.31 18.73 12.43
CA PHE A 75 0.79 17.82 11.40
C PHE A 75 -0.36 17.22 10.58
N THR A 76 -1.47 16.94 11.24
CA THR A 76 -2.69 16.39 10.65
C THR A 76 -3.70 17.44 10.18
N GLY A 77 -3.39 18.75 10.30
CA GLY A 77 -4.35 19.83 10.12
C GLY A 77 -4.96 19.93 8.71
N ASP A 78 -4.25 19.46 7.70
CA ASP A 78 -4.74 19.35 6.31
C ASP A 78 -5.32 17.98 5.94
N GLY A 79 -5.56 17.12 6.92
CA GLY A 79 -6.01 15.75 6.69
C GLY A 79 -5.00 14.89 5.91
N LEU A 80 -3.72 15.26 5.95
CA LEU A 80 -2.61 14.63 5.21
C LEU A 80 -2.75 14.70 3.68
N SER A 81 -3.59 15.61 3.18
CA SER A 81 -3.83 15.77 1.74
C SER A 81 -2.58 16.20 0.96
N ARG A 82 -1.63 16.93 1.61
CA ARG A 82 -0.34 17.29 1.00
C ARG A 82 0.51 16.08 0.60
N PHE A 83 0.26 14.92 1.19
CA PHE A 83 0.89 13.64 0.82
C PHE A 83 0.01 12.80 -0.12
N GLY A 84 -1.13 13.32 -0.57
CA GLY A 84 -2.03 12.61 -1.46
C GLY A 84 -3.03 11.66 -0.78
N TYR A 85 -3.04 11.55 0.57
CA TYR A 85 -4.03 10.74 1.26
C TYR A 85 -5.45 11.31 1.10
N LEU A 86 -6.43 10.42 1.06
CA LEU A 86 -7.81 10.74 0.75
C LEU A 86 -8.62 11.02 2.03
N PRO A 87 -9.47 12.04 2.05
CA PRO A 87 -10.34 12.29 3.20
C PRO A 87 -11.34 11.16 3.41
N ASN A 88 -11.62 10.83 4.68
CA ASN A 88 -12.69 9.91 5.06
C ASN A 88 -13.65 10.61 6.03
N SER A 89 -14.74 11.15 5.49
CA SER A 89 -15.76 11.86 6.28
C SER A 89 -16.52 10.95 7.26
N ALA A 90 -16.48 9.64 7.04
CA ALA A 90 -17.10 8.65 7.93
C ALA A 90 -16.17 8.17 9.06
N SER A 91 -14.90 8.62 9.09
CA SER A 91 -13.96 8.29 10.17
C SER A 91 -14.33 9.02 11.46
N PRO A 92 -14.62 8.31 12.58
CA PRO A 92 -14.95 8.95 13.84
C PRO A 92 -13.78 9.75 14.44
N ASP A 93 -12.55 9.40 14.08
CA ASP A 93 -11.34 10.04 14.56
C ASP A 93 -10.78 11.06 13.54
N HIS A 94 -11.54 11.41 12.50
CA HIS A 94 -11.15 12.30 11.40
C HIS A 94 -9.88 11.88 10.67
N LEU A 95 -9.55 10.61 10.70
CA LEU A 95 -8.39 10.05 10.00
C LEU A 95 -8.71 9.84 8.51
N PRO A 96 -7.70 9.99 7.61
CA PRO A 96 -7.89 9.73 6.19
C PRO A 96 -8.23 8.28 5.88
N VAL A 97 -8.64 8.00 4.64
CA VAL A 97 -8.81 6.64 4.13
C VAL A 97 -7.53 5.83 4.38
N GLY A 98 -7.66 4.66 4.98
CA GLY A 98 -6.54 3.77 5.26
C GLY A 98 -5.76 4.09 6.52
N PHE A 99 -6.18 5.09 7.30
CA PHE A 99 -5.67 5.31 8.66
C PHE A 99 -6.73 4.87 9.68
N THR A 100 -6.30 4.19 10.72
CA THR A 100 -7.22 3.65 11.71
C THR A 100 -6.63 3.64 13.10
N LYS A 101 -7.51 3.57 14.07
CA LYS A 101 -7.16 3.36 15.47
C LYS A 101 -6.93 1.88 15.75
N ASP A 102 -5.80 1.54 16.36
CA ASP A 102 -5.51 0.22 16.91
C ASP A 102 -5.47 0.32 18.45
N GLU A 103 -6.25 -0.52 19.11
CA GLU A 103 -6.38 -0.51 20.58
C GLU A 103 -5.63 -1.67 21.25
N ASN A 104 -4.80 -2.40 20.50
CA ASN A 104 -3.99 -3.46 21.08
C ASN A 104 -2.76 -2.89 21.80
N ALA A 105 -2.69 -3.07 23.10
CA ALA A 105 -1.63 -2.56 23.97
C ALA A 105 -1.48 -1.02 23.96
N GLY A 106 -2.59 -0.30 24.02
CA GLY A 106 -2.68 1.17 23.96
C GLY A 106 -3.47 1.65 22.75
N THR A 107 -3.60 2.96 22.60
CA THR A 107 -4.30 3.57 21.46
C THR A 107 -3.30 4.13 20.47
N TRP A 108 -3.18 3.49 19.31
CA TRP A 108 -2.23 3.80 18.26
C TRP A 108 -2.95 4.24 16.98
N VAL A 109 -2.35 5.09 16.19
CA VAL A 109 -2.71 5.22 14.79
C VAL A 109 -1.89 4.22 13.97
N GLY A 110 -2.54 3.55 13.03
CA GLY A 110 -1.93 2.61 12.11
C GLY A 110 -2.46 2.74 10.70
N LEU A 111 -1.80 2.08 9.76
CA LEU A 111 -2.22 2.01 8.36
C LEU A 111 -3.00 0.72 8.10
N THR A 112 -3.94 0.79 7.16
CA THR A 112 -4.62 -0.37 6.58
C THR A 112 -4.27 -0.50 5.10
N CYS A 113 -4.63 -1.60 4.44
CA CYS A 113 -4.42 -1.77 3.00
C CYS A 113 -4.98 -0.59 2.19
N ALA A 114 -6.05 0.04 2.66
CA ALA A 114 -6.68 1.15 1.97
C ALA A 114 -5.79 2.40 1.82
N ALA A 115 -4.79 2.60 2.68
CA ALA A 115 -3.85 3.71 2.56
C ALA A 115 -3.03 3.66 1.26
N CYS A 116 -2.75 2.44 0.78
CA CYS A 116 -1.98 2.17 -0.43
C CYS A 116 -2.85 1.68 -1.60
N HIS A 117 -4.06 1.18 -1.30
CA HIS A 117 -4.95 0.56 -2.27
C HIS A 117 -6.33 1.23 -2.29
N THR A 118 -6.35 2.55 -2.43
CA THR A 118 -7.53 3.35 -2.78
C THR A 118 -7.04 4.59 -3.53
N SER A 119 -7.59 4.81 -4.72
CA SER A 119 -7.20 5.92 -5.57
C SER A 119 -8.39 6.81 -5.92
N GLN A 120 -8.07 8.00 -6.44
CA GLN A 120 -9.03 8.90 -7.05
C GLN A 120 -8.51 9.38 -8.38
N ILE A 121 -9.41 9.52 -9.34
CA ILE A 121 -9.18 10.22 -10.61
C ILE A 121 -10.19 11.35 -10.78
N GLU A 122 -9.77 12.41 -11.43
CA GLU A 122 -10.57 13.61 -11.68
C GLU A 122 -10.75 13.84 -13.17
N LYS A 123 -12.00 14.00 -13.59
CA LYS A 123 -12.35 14.33 -14.97
C LYS A 123 -13.59 15.22 -15.01
N ASN A 124 -13.49 16.35 -15.71
CA ASN A 124 -14.62 17.27 -15.94
C ASN A 124 -15.34 17.68 -14.63
N GLY A 125 -14.61 17.95 -13.56
CA GLY A 125 -15.18 18.35 -12.27
C GLY A 125 -15.83 17.20 -11.47
N VAL A 126 -15.67 15.96 -11.90
CA VAL A 126 -16.09 14.76 -11.17
C VAL A 126 -14.88 14.03 -10.64
N THR A 127 -14.91 13.68 -9.36
CA THR A 127 -13.92 12.81 -8.73
C THR A 127 -14.48 11.39 -8.64
N LEU A 128 -13.79 10.43 -9.24
CA LEU A 128 -14.10 9.02 -9.15
C LEU A 128 -13.20 8.36 -8.11
N GLN A 129 -13.77 7.68 -7.13
CA GLN A 129 -13.01 6.88 -6.17
C GLN A 129 -13.02 5.41 -6.58
N ILE A 130 -11.81 4.81 -6.56
CA ILE A 130 -11.55 3.46 -7.02
C ILE A 130 -11.01 2.67 -5.84
N ASP A 131 -11.83 1.78 -5.32
CA ASP A 131 -11.46 0.90 -4.21
C ASP A 131 -10.54 -0.21 -4.71
N GLY A 132 -9.49 -0.51 -3.94
CA GLY A 132 -8.48 -1.48 -4.34
C GLY A 132 -7.52 -1.02 -5.43
N GLY A 133 -7.67 0.21 -5.94
CA GLY A 133 -6.77 0.79 -6.96
C GLY A 133 -5.48 1.34 -6.35
N PRO A 134 -4.39 1.47 -7.13
CA PRO A 134 -3.12 2.02 -6.66
C PRO A 134 -3.28 3.47 -6.23
N THR A 135 -2.85 3.78 -4.99
CA THR A 135 -2.89 5.14 -4.46
C THR A 135 -1.93 6.07 -5.20
N ASN A 136 -2.22 7.38 -5.16
CA ASN A 136 -1.29 8.44 -5.53
C ASN A 136 -0.62 9.09 -4.30
N ALA A 137 -0.71 8.47 -3.12
CA ALA A 137 -0.07 8.99 -1.92
C ALA A 137 1.45 8.79 -1.95
N ASP A 138 2.17 9.74 -1.37
CA ASP A 138 3.62 9.70 -1.17
C ASP A 138 3.92 9.25 0.26
N LEU A 139 4.06 7.94 0.45
CA LEU A 139 4.35 7.34 1.75
C LEU A 139 5.69 7.79 2.30
N PHE A 140 6.74 7.89 1.46
CA PHE A 140 8.06 8.23 1.96
C PHE A 140 8.14 9.69 2.42
N SER A 141 7.56 10.63 1.67
CA SER A 141 7.46 12.03 2.09
C SER A 141 6.66 12.17 3.39
N PHE A 142 5.56 11.43 3.55
CA PHE A 142 4.81 11.39 4.81
C PHE A 142 5.67 10.93 5.99
N LEU A 143 6.40 9.82 5.85
CA LEU A 143 7.26 9.29 6.93
C LEU A 143 8.43 10.24 7.23
N SER A 144 9.06 10.80 6.21
CA SER A 144 10.17 11.75 6.35
C SER A 144 9.75 13.03 7.05
N GLU A 145 8.59 13.61 6.68
CA GLU A 145 8.09 14.80 7.38
C GLU A 145 7.63 14.52 8.81
N LEU A 146 7.05 13.34 9.05
CA LEU A 146 6.70 12.90 10.40
C LEU A 146 7.95 12.79 11.29
N ASP A 147 9.04 12.21 10.77
CA ASP A 147 10.32 12.17 11.48
C ASP A 147 10.87 13.56 11.78
N LYS A 148 10.85 14.46 10.79
CA LYS A 148 11.27 15.86 11.00
C LYS A 148 10.44 16.54 12.08
N ALA A 149 9.12 16.33 12.10
CA ALA A 149 8.21 16.90 13.10
C ALA A 149 8.48 16.37 14.51
N LEU A 150 8.75 15.06 14.63
CA LEU A 150 9.15 14.43 15.89
C LEU A 150 10.46 15.03 16.41
N ARG A 151 11.49 15.07 15.57
CA ARG A 151 12.80 15.63 15.94
C ARG A 151 12.74 17.11 16.28
N ALA A 152 11.96 17.90 15.53
CA ALA A 152 11.76 19.31 15.84
C ALA A 152 11.10 19.50 17.21
N SER A 153 10.12 18.67 17.56
CA SER A 153 9.46 18.72 18.87
C SER A 153 10.36 18.24 20.02
N VAL A 154 11.36 17.38 19.74
CA VAL A 154 12.40 17.03 20.74
C VAL A 154 13.36 18.19 20.96
N ALA A 155 13.77 18.89 19.91
CA ALA A 155 14.81 19.91 19.92
C ALA A 155 14.33 21.30 20.41
N ASP A 156 13.04 21.60 20.22
CA ASP A 156 12.42 22.90 20.56
C ASP A 156 11.53 22.79 21.78
N ASP A 157 11.93 23.43 22.90
CA ASP A 157 11.18 23.40 24.16
C ASP A 157 9.80 24.06 24.05
N ALA A 158 9.61 25.04 23.21
CA ALA A 158 8.32 25.70 23.02
C ALA A 158 7.35 24.74 22.27
N LYS A 159 7.81 24.08 21.20
CA LYS A 159 7.05 23.03 20.50
C LYS A 159 6.69 21.89 21.44
N PHE A 160 7.66 21.40 22.22
CA PHE A 160 7.38 20.33 23.17
C PHE A 160 6.38 20.75 24.24
N THR A 161 6.44 21.98 24.74
CA THR A 161 5.51 22.50 25.75
C THR A 161 4.09 22.53 25.22
N ARG A 162 3.89 23.03 24.00
CA ARG A 162 2.56 23.03 23.33
C ARG A 162 2.06 21.60 23.09
N PHE A 163 2.92 20.70 22.63
CA PHE A 163 2.62 19.28 22.45
C PHE A 163 2.20 18.63 23.78
N ALA A 164 2.98 18.82 24.85
CA ALA A 164 2.69 18.26 26.18
C ALA A 164 1.35 18.75 26.74
N ALA A 165 1.01 20.03 26.51
CA ALA A 165 -0.28 20.58 26.91
C ALA A 165 -1.45 19.89 26.16
N ARG A 166 -1.30 19.65 24.84
CA ARG A 166 -2.33 18.99 24.03
C ARG A 166 -2.55 17.51 24.41
N VAL A 167 -1.51 16.82 24.89
CA VAL A 167 -1.64 15.43 25.38
C VAL A 167 -1.91 15.36 26.88
N ALA A 168 -2.32 16.46 27.49
CA ALA A 168 -2.71 16.58 28.91
C ALA A 168 -1.61 16.21 29.92
N ALA A 169 -0.32 16.40 29.59
CA ALA A 169 0.78 16.26 30.54
C ALA A 169 0.94 17.53 31.38
N ASN A 170 0.03 17.72 32.35
CA ASN A 170 -0.14 19.00 33.06
C ASN A 170 0.70 19.14 34.33
N THR A 171 1.52 18.16 34.69
CA THR A 171 2.42 18.23 35.85
C THR A 171 3.88 18.17 35.43
N PRO A 172 4.82 18.78 36.18
CA PRO A 172 6.24 18.70 35.87
C PRO A 172 6.77 17.25 35.78
N LYS A 173 6.23 16.33 36.57
CA LYS A 173 6.59 14.92 36.49
C LYS A 173 6.07 14.29 35.19
N ALA A 174 4.79 14.50 34.85
CA ALA A 174 4.20 13.98 33.64
C ALA A 174 4.91 14.51 32.37
N GLN A 175 5.30 15.77 32.36
CA GLN A 175 6.06 16.36 31.26
C GLN A 175 7.47 15.76 31.12
N ARG A 176 8.17 15.50 32.22
CA ARG A 176 9.48 14.82 32.16
C ARG A 176 9.35 13.37 31.68
N ASP A 177 8.36 12.64 32.20
CA ASP A 177 8.10 11.25 31.78
C ASP A 177 7.72 11.18 30.31
N LEU A 178 6.85 12.09 29.85
CA LEU A 178 6.47 12.24 28.44
C LEU A 178 7.68 12.56 27.55
N ARG A 179 8.52 13.54 27.94
CA ARG A 179 9.71 13.92 27.17
C ARG A 179 10.66 12.73 26.99
N ASN A 180 10.88 11.97 28.07
CA ASN A 180 11.73 10.78 27.99
C ASN A 180 11.16 9.72 27.02
N GLN A 181 9.87 9.46 27.09
CA GLN A 181 9.21 8.52 26.18
C GLN A 181 9.22 9.02 24.73
N PHE A 182 8.89 10.29 24.54
CA PHE A 182 8.82 10.91 23.22
C PHE A 182 10.20 10.96 22.54
N THR A 183 11.26 11.29 23.27
CA THR A 183 12.63 11.30 22.75
C THR A 183 13.07 9.90 22.31
N ARG A 184 12.77 8.88 23.11
CA ARG A 184 13.08 7.47 22.74
C ARG A 184 12.29 7.03 21.49
N PHE A 185 11.02 7.38 21.46
CA PHE A 185 10.18 7.08 20.28
C PHE A 185 10.70 7.79 19.02
N SER A 186 11.03 9.09 19.13
CA SER A 186 11.59 9.86 18.01
C SER A 186 12.88 9.20 17.49
N ALA A 187 13.79 8.78 18.36
CA ALA A 187 15.02 8.08 17.95
C ALA A 187 14.73 6.76 17.22
N TYR A 188 13.82 5.95 17.78
CA TYR A 188 13.38 4.71 17.13
C TYR A 188 12.74 4.98 15.75
N PHE A 189 11.84 5.94 15.67
CA PHE A 189 11.17 6.29 14.42
C PHE A 189 12.16 6.82 13.36
N SER A 190 13.13 7.64 13.78
CA SER A 190 14.21 8.09 12.90
C SER A 190 15.01 6.92 12.32
N THR A 191 15.28 5.87 13.12
CA THR A 191 15.95 4.66 12.61
C THR A 191 15.10 3.93 11.55
N LEU A 192 13.77 3.83 11.78
CA LEU A 192 12.86 3.25 10.78
C LEU A 192 12.88 4.04 9.46
N VAL A 193 12.84 5.37 9.55
CA VAL A 193 12.86 6.23 8.37
C VAL A 193 14.21 6.14 7.65
N GLN A 194 15.32 6.14 8.38
CA GLN A 194 16.66 5.96 7.81
C GLN A 194 16.80 4.63 7.06
N ALA A 195 16.33 3.53 7.67
CA ALA A 195 16.32 2.22 7.03
C ALA A 195 15.42 2.15 5.77
N SER A 196 14.50 3.11 5.63
CA SER A 196 13.58 3.22 4.50
C SER A 196 13.96 4.35 3.53
N THR A 197 15.13 5.00 3.71
CA THR A 197 15.54 6.14 2.88
C THR A 197 16.23 5.65 1.62
N PRO A 198 15.70 5.93 0.43
CA PRO A 198 16.33 5.62 -0.84
C PRO A 198 17.40 6.65 -1.23
N ASP A 199 18.24 6.31 -2.22
CA ASP A 199 19.17 7.27 -2.81
C ASP A 199 18.44 8.36 -3.60
N HIS A 200 17.30 8.03 -4.19
CA HIS A 200 16.42 8.94 -4.92
C HIS A 200 14.98 8.80 -4.44
N ALA A 201 14.29 9.90 -4.23
CA ALA A 201 12.88 9.88 -3.80
C ALA A 201 12.02 9.04 -4.76
N TRP A 202 11.15 8.21 -4.20
CA TRP A 202 10.27 7.35 -5.01
C TRP A 202 9.15 8.15 -5.70
N GLY A 203 8.66 9.19 -5.04
CA GLY A 203 7.51 9.97 -5.46
C GLY A 203 6.17 9.31 -5.19
N PRO A 204 5.07 10.02 -5.50
CA PRO A 204 3.70 9.53 -5.30
C PRO A 204 3.41 8.20 -5.99
N GLY A 205 2.60 7.37 -5.34
CA GLY A 205 2.12 6.10 -5.90
C GLY A 205 3.13 4.96 -5.91
N ARG A 206 4.28 5.11 -5.24
CA ARG A 206 5.37 4.14 -5.27
C ARG A 206 6.01 3.92 -3.90
N THR A 207 6.57 2.73 -3.71
CA THR A 207 7.41 2.39 -2.57
C THR A 207 8.30 1.19 -2.89
N ASP A 208 9.46 1.10 -2.27
CA ASP A 208 10.20 -0.17 -2.24
C ASP A 208 9.65 -1.02 -1.08
N ALA A 209 8.51 -1.68 -1.33
CA ALA A 209 7.82 -2.47 -0.33
C ALA A 209 8.68 -3.60 0.22
N PHE A 210 9.40 -4.33 -0.65
CA PHE A 210 10.28 -5.42 -0.20
C PHE A 210 11.49 -4.92 0.56
N GLY A 211 12.14 -3.85 0.06
CA GLY A 211 13.27 -3.24 0.75
C GLY A 211 12.90 -2.79 2.16
N MET A 212 11.75 -2.13 2.32
CA MET A 212 11.23 -1.70 3.62
C MET A 212 10.91 -2.90 4.53
N ILE A 213 10.18 -3.91 4.03
CA ILE A 213 9.84 -5.12 4.79
C ILE A 213 11.11 -5.84 5.24
N PHE A 214 12.04 -6.07 4.33
CA PHE A 214 13.26 -6.82 4.61
C PHE A 214 14.18 -6.09 5.58
N ASN A 215 14.37 -4.77 5.42
CA ASN A 215 15.10 -3.97 6.40
C ASN A 215 14.41 -4.01 7.78
N ARG A 216 13.09 -3.93 7.79
CA ARG A 216 12.33 -4.00 9.04
C ARG A 216 12.56 -5.32 9.77
N VAL A 217 12.32 -6.45 9.13
CA VAL A 217 12.38 -7.75 9.80
C VAL A 217 13.82 -8.22 10.07
N SER A 218 14.79 -7.90 9.22
CA SER A 218 16.17 -8.40 9.36
C SER A 218 17.10 -7.45 10.10
N ALA A 219 16.97 -6.14 9.93
CA ALA A 219 17.86 -5.17 10.58
C ALA A 219 17.28 -4.60 11.87
N ILE A 220 15.96 -4.44 11.95
CA ILE A 220 15.30 -3.76 13.06
C ILE A 220 14.69 -4.74 14.05
N ASP A 221 13.77 -5.58 13.61
CA ASP A 221 13.02 -6.45 14.51
C ASP A 221 13.85 -7.65 15.01
N LEU A 222 14.91 -8.03 14.29
CA LEU A 222 15.83 -9.10 14.68
C LEU A 222 16.86 -8.65 15.73
N SER A 223 16.99 -7.36 15.99
CA SER A 223 17.85 -6.84 17.05
C SER A 223 17.31 -7.22 18.43
N ASP A 224 18.20 -7.63 19.36
CA ASP A 224 17.86 -8.12 20.70
C ASP A 224 17.28 -7.05 21.65
N ALA A 225 17.04 -5.84 21.20
CA ALA A 225 16.61 -4.73 22.05
C ALA A 225 15.08 -4.66 22.18
N PRO A 226 14.55 -4.53 23.41
CA PRO A 226 13.14 -4.17 23.60
C PRO A 226 12.85 -2.84 22.90
N VAL A 227 11.69 -2.72 22.28
CA VAL A 227 11.24 -1.62 21.40
C VAL A 227 11.48 -0.19 21.93
N TRP A 228 11.79 0.00 23.20
CA TRP A 228 12.01 1.29 23.86
C TRP A 228 13.35 1.40 24.60
N ALA A 229 14.21 0.36 24.52
CA ALA A 229 15.59 0.43 25.00
C ALA A 229 16.48 1.12 23.95
N TRP A 230 17.73 1.39 24.31
CA TRP A 230 18.74 1.89 23.38
C TRP A 230 18.93 0.85 22.26
N PHE A 231 18.22 1.09 21.18
CA PHE A 231 18.07 0.21 20.05
C PHE A 231 19.29 0.36 19.13
N LYS A 232 19.91 -0.75 18.79
CA LYS A 232 20.97 -0.81 17.80
C LYS A 232 20.54 -1.77 16.70
N PRO A 233 20.23 -1.26 15.49
CA PRO A 233 19.88 -2.13 14.35
C PRO A 233 21.07 -3.00 13.97
N LEU A 234 20.82 -4.14 13.33
CA LEU A 234 21.83 -4.93 12.64
C LEU A 234 22.15 -4.22 11.31
N GLU A 235 23.11 -3.29 11.37
CA GLU A 235 23.44 -2.41 10.24
C GLU A 235 23.88 -3.21 9.00
N GLU A 236 24.55 -4.35 9.20
CA GLU A 236 24.98 -5.27 8.14
C GLU A 236 23.84 -5.87 7.34
N ASN A 237 22.66 -5.96 7.91
CA ASN A 237 21.44 -6.44 7.26
C ASN A 237 20.67 -5.35 6.53
N ASN A 238 20.98 -4.07 6.80
CA ASN A 238 20.28 -2.95 6.17
C ASN A 238 20.80 -2.70 4.75
N GLN A 239 19.90 -2.55 3.79
CA GLN A 239 20.21 -2.16 2.41
C GLN A 239 19.37 -0.99 1.98
N THR A 240 19.94 -0.06 1.22
CA THR A 240 19.22 1.07 0.65
C THR A 240 18.06 0.59 -0.22
N PRO A 241 16.82 1.04 0.04
CA PRO A 241 15.64 0.56 -0.67
C PRO A 241 15.49 1.28 -2.03
N ASN A 242 16.21 0.83 -3.03
CA ASN A 242 16.30 1.41 -4.37
C ASN A 242 15.54 0.63 -5.45
N ALA A 243 14.59 -0.19 -5.06
CA ALA A 243 13.77 -1.00 -5.97
C ALA A 243 12.27 -0.63 -5.90
N PRO A 244 11.90 0.65 -6.13
CA PRO A 244 10.53 1.10 -5.95
C PRO A 244 9.59 0.49 -6.99
N VAL A 245 8.40 0.10 -6.52
CA VAL A 245 7.32 -0.41 -7.34
C VAL A 245 6.04 0.40 -7.11
N SER A 246 5.15 0.44 -8.11
CA SER A 246 3.79 0.95 -7.93
C SER A 246 2.96 -0.04 -7.11
N TYR A 247 1.93 0.45 -6.44
CA TYR A 247 1.02 -0.42 -5.70
C TYR A 247 0.18 -1.23 -6.70
N PRO A 248 0.11 -2.58 -6.58
CA PRO A 248 -0.77 -3.37 -7.43
C PRO A 248 -2.25 -3.12 -7.05
N PHE A 249 -3.16 -3.34 -7.99
CA PHE A 249 -4.58 -3.38 -7.67
C PHE A 249 -4.95 -4.64 -6.87
N LEU A 250 -6.05 -4.59 -6.11
CA LEU A 250 -6.48 -5.69 -5.23
C LEU A 250 -7.59 -6.56 -5.82
N TRP A 251 -8.40 -6.07 -6.75
CA TRP A 251 -9.42 -6.90 -7.39
C TRP A 251 -8.76 -8.06 -8.12
N ASP A 252 -9.44 -9.18 -8.13
CA ASP A 252 -8.96 -10.46 -8.67
C ASP A 252 -7.75 -11.09 -7.97
N THR A 253 -6.99 -10.39 -7.13
CA THR A 253 -5.77 -10.92 -6.50
C THR A 253 -6.01 -12.17 -5.67
N SER A 254 -7.14 -12.26 -4.96
CA SER A 254 -7.50 -13.46 -4.18
C SER A 254 -7.76 -14.71 -5.02
N ARG A 255 -7.91 -14.56 -6.34
CA ARG A 255 -8.14 -15.63 -7.32
C ARG A 255 -6.87 -16.09 -8.01
N GLU A 256 -5.82 -15.27 -7.98
CA GLU A 256 -4.52 -15.58 -8.61
C GLU A 256 -3.79 -16.68 -7.84
N ASN A 257 -3.04 -17.53 -8.55
CA ASN A 257 -2.23 -18.58 -7.93
C ASN A 257 -0.91 -18.04 -7.33
N PHE A 258 -0.42 -16.90 -7.82
CA PHE A 258 0.72 -16.16 -7.28
C PHE A 258 0.45 -14.66 -7.31
N VAL A 259 0.93 -13.94 -6.31
CA VAL A 259 0.85 -12.48 -6.24
C VAL A 259 2.23 -11.85 -6.00
N GLN A 260 2.26 -10.54 -5.84
CA GLN A 260 3.42 -9.66 -5.95
C GLN A 260 3.93 -9.55 -7.40
N TRP A 261 4.65 -8.48 -7.70
CA TRP A 261 5.10 -8.20 -9.08
C TRP A 261 5.99 -9.32 -9.66
N ASN A 262 6.76 -10.01 -8.82
CA ASN A 262 7.63 -11.11 -9.22
C ASN A 262 7.07 -12.51 -8.92
N ALA A 263 5.77 -12.64 -8.68
CA ALA A 263 5.12 -13.92 -8.39
C ALA A 263 5.73 -14.70 -7.21
N ILE A 264 6.40 -14.01 -6.26
CA ILE A 264 7.08 -14.69 -5.14
C ILE A 264 6.10 -15.34 -4.17
N ALA A 265 4.94 -14.72 -3.95
CA ALA A 265 3.97 -15.16 -2.95
C ALA A 265 2.96 -16.16 -3.54
N PRO A 266 3.00 -17.46 -3.15
CA PRO A 266 1.92 -18.39 -3.39
C PRO A 266 0.61 -17.85 -2.81
N ASN A 267 -0.52 -18.12 -3.48
CA ASN A 267 -1.77 -17.47 -3.12
C ASN A 267 -3.01 -18.37 -3.32
N THR A 268 -2.79 -19.64 -3.56
CA THR A 268 -3.87 -20.62 -3.79
C THR A 268 -4.61 -20.96 -2.51
N LEU A 269 -3.86 -21.12 -1.41
CA LEU A 269 -4.41 -21.50 -0.13
C LEU A 269 -4.70 -20.28 0.75
N LYS A 270 -5.74 -20.36 1.58
CA LYS A 270 -6.12 -19.29 2.51
C LYS A 270 -4.99 -18.90 3.47
N TYR A 271 -4.18 -19.87 3.91
CA TYR A 271 -3.04 -19.61 4.78
C TYR A 271 -1.87 -18.93 4.07
N GLU A 272 -1.67 -19.20 2.78
CA GLU A 272 -0.68 -18.48 1.95
C GLU A 272 -1.05 -17.00 1.84
N ARG A 273 -2.34 -16.72 1.62
CA ARG A 273 -2.86 -15.34 1.62
C ARG A 273 -2.69 -14.64 2.97
N LEU A 274 -2.97 -15.36 4.05
CA LEU A 274 -2.79 -14.81 5.41
C LEU A 274 -1.32 -14.54 5.73
N GLU A 275 -0.40 -15.44 5.36
CA GLU A 275 1.04 -15.28 5.55
C GLU A 275 1.55 -14.03 4.82
N ARG A 276 1.20 -13.87 3.55
CA ARG A 276 1.50 -12.67 2.77
C ARG A 276 1.02 -11.41 3.48
N ASN A 277 -0.26 -11.34 3.87
CA ASN A 277 -0.84 -10.18 4.53
C ASN A 277 -0.17 -9.87 5.87
N ILE A 278 0.27 -10.87 6.62
CA ILE A 278 1.02 -10.69 7.86
C ILE A 278 2.38 -10.04 7.58
N VAL A 279 3.13 -10.54 6.59
CA VAL A 279 4.44 -9.98 6.24
C VAL A 279 4.30 -8.54 5.72
N GLU A 280 3.29 -8.25 4.92
CA GLU A 280 2.96 -6.88 4.47
C GLU A 280 2.62 -5.96 5.66
N ALA A 281 1.80 -6.43 6.61
CA ALA A 281 1.45 -5.65 7.80
C ALA A 281 2.66 -5.37 8.71
N LEU A 282 3.64 -6.28 8.79
CA LEU A 282 4.91 -6.02 9.47
C LEU A 282 5.69 -4.90 8.79
N GLY A 283 5.71 -4.85 7.46
CA GLY A 283 6.32 -3.77 6.69
C GLY A 283 5.68 -2.40 6.93
N VAL A 284 4.39 -2.36 7.22
CA VAL A 284 3.63 -1.12 7.52
C VAL A 284 3.31 -0.98 9.00
N PHE A 285 4.35 -1.03 9.83
CA PHE A 285 4.34 -0.74 11.28
C PHE A 285 3.65 -1.77 12.18
N GLY A 286 3.35 -2.98 11.71
CA GLY A 286 3.11 -4.11 12.59
C GLY A 286 4.36 -4.33 13.44
N ARG A 287 4.20 -4.58 14.74
CA ARG A 287 5.31 -4.86 15.64
C ARG A 287 5.44 -6.34 15.87
N ILE A 288 6.66 -6.82 16.02
CA ILE A 288 6.95 -8.21 16.31
C ILE A 288 8.08 -8.32 17.34
N ASN A 289 7.99 -9.35 18.17
CA ASN A 289 9.07 -9.75 19.07
C ASN A 289 9.62 -11.09 18.59
N LEU A 290 10.82 -11.08 18.05
CA LEU A 290 11.53 -12.23 17.51
C LEU A 290 12.42 -12.87 18.57
N THR A 291 11.84 -13.34 19.66
CA THR A 291 12.59 -14.07 20.69
C THR A 291 12.54 -15.57 20.42
N LYS A 292 13.71 -16.23 20.51
CA LYS A 292 13.80 -17.70 20.46
C LYS A 292 13.15 -18.30 21.72
N THR A 293 12.12 -19.09 21.55
CA THR A 293 11.36 -19.66 22.67
C THR A 293 11.23 -21.17 22.53
N SER A 294 10.74 -21.82 23.62
CA SER A 294 10.50 -23.26 23.64
C SER A 294 9.29 -23.65 22.77
N THR A 295 9.17 -24.94 22.47
CA THR A 295 8.01 -25.52 21.75
C THR A 295 6.63 -25.19 22.34
N LEU A 296 6.57 -24.77 23.62
CA LEU A 296 5.33 -24.38 24.31
C LEU A 296 5.04 -22.87 24.25
N ASN A 297 6.02 -22.07 23.85
CA ASN A 297 5.89 -20.63 23.66
C ASN A 297 6.61 -20.27 22.36
N PRO A 298 5.93 -20.29 21.22
CA PRO A 298 6.56 -20.20 19.91
C PRO A 298 7.19 -18.83 19.60
N GLY A 299 7.26 -17.90 20.52
CA GLY A 299 7.77 -16.57 20.22
C GLY A 299 6.90 -15.85 19.20
N TYR A 300 7.49 -15.01 18.38
CA TYR A 300 6.79 -14.33 17.26
C TYR A 300 5.50 -13.58 17.69
N ARG A 301 5.48 -13.05 18.93
CA ARG A 301 4.36 -12.22 19.39
C ARG A 301 4.31 -10.95 18.54
N SER A 302 3.17 -10.73 17.89
CA SER A 302 3.00 -9.59 17.01
C SER A 302 1.73 -8.81 17.36
N THR A 303 1.74 -7.51 17.05
CA THR A 303 0.53 -6.70 17.06
C THR A 303 -0.34 -6.98 15.84
N VAL A 304 0.19 -7.61 14.79
CA VAL A 304 -0.56 -7.94 13.57
C VAL A 304 -1.82 -8.74 13.94
N ASN A 305 -2.96 -8.20 13.53
CA ASN A 305 -4.25 -8.81 13.81
C ASN A 305 -4.61 -9.83 12.73
N ALA A 306 -4.10 -11.06 12.88
CA ALA A 306 -4.32 -12.13 11.92
C ALA A 306 -5.81 -12.46 11.71
N THR A 307 -6.68 -12.25 12.72
CA THR A 307 -8.13 -12.43 12.56
C THR A 307 -8.74 -11.39 11.62
N ASN A 308 -8.34 -10.13 11.76
CA ASN A 308 -8.80 -9.07 10.87
C ASN A 308 -8.21 -9.21 9.47
N GLN A 309 -6.95 -9.64 9.35
CA GLN A 309 -6.33 -9.96 8.06
C GLN A 309 -7.10 -11.06 7.32
N TRP A 310 -7.50 -12.11 8.03
CA TRP A 310 -8.35 -13.16 7.48
C TRP A 310 -9.71 -12.63 7.01
N GLN A 311 -10.37 -11.80 7.84
CA GLN A 311 -11.65 -11.18 7.46
C GLN A 311 -11.51 -10.25 6.26
N LEU A 312 -10.44 -9.47 6.19
CA LEU A 312 -10.15 -8.58 5.09
C LEU A 312 -10.04 -9.37 3.78
N GLU A 313 -9.24 -10.42 3.76
CA GLU A 313 -9.02 -11.22 2.56
C GLU A 313 -10.28 -11.94 2.10
N GLU A 314 -10.93 -12.70 3.00
CA GLU A 314 -12.04 -13.58 2.64
C GLU A 314 -13.37 -12.86 2.43
N ASN A 315 -13.62 -11.74 3.12
CA ASN A 315 -14.92 -11.08 3.09
C ASN A 315 -14.93 -9.74 2.33
N LEU A 316 -13.77 -9.16 2.06
CA LEU A 316 -13.66 -7.88 1.37
C LEU A 316 -12.89 -8.02 0.04
N VAL A 317 -11.63 -8.41 0.07
CA VAL A 317 -10.81 -8.51 -1.15
C VAL A 317 -11.36 -9.57 -2.11
N HIS A 318 -11.82 -10.70 -1.59
CA HIS A 318 -12.36 -11.79 -2.43
C HIS A 318 -13.62 -11.41 -3.22
N VAL A 319 -14.39 -10.42 -2.73
CA VAL A 319 -15.63 -9.97 -3.41
C VAL A 319 -15.45 -8.66 -4.17
N LEU A 320 -14.27 -8.04 -4.07
CA LEU A 320 -13.97 -6.80 -4.78
C LEU A 320 -13.85 -7.06 -6.28
N LYS A 321 -14.62 -6.34 -7.07
CA LYS A 321 -14.63 -6.42 -8.53
C LYS A 321 -13.77 -5.33 -9.14
N SER A 322 -13.19 -5.60 -10.31
CA SER A 322 -12.54 -4.59 -11.14
C SER A 322 -13.53 -3.46 -11.50
N PRO A 323 -13.08 -2.19 -11.58
CA PRO A 323 -13.95 -1.10 -12.02
C PRO A 323 -14.22 -1.18 -13.53
N GLU A 324 -15.47 -0.95 -13.93
CA GLU A 324 -15.83 -0.76 -15.33
C GLU A 324 -15.57 0.68 -15.75
N TRP A 325 -15.20 0.88 -17.04
CA TRP A 325 -14.99 2.21 -17.61
C TRP A 325 -16.29 3.04 -17.56
N PRO A 326 -16.33 4.15 -16.80
CA PRO A 326 -17.53 4.94 -16.63
C PRO A 326 -17.74 5.89 -17.82
N GLN A 327 -18.32 5.38 -18.93
CA GLN A 327 -18.45 6.08 -20.20
C GLN A 327 -19.10 7.47 -20.09
N ALA A 328 -20.05 7.64 -19.18
CA ALA A 328 -20.70 8.93 -18.95
C ALA A 328 -19.75 10.03 -18.45
N ILE A 329 -18.58 9.67 -17.91
CA ILE A 329 -17.61 10.59 -17.30
C ILE A 329 -16.33 10.64 -18.10
N LEU A 330 -15.78 9.49 -18.48
CA LEU A 330 -14.50 9.39 -19.17
C LEU A 330 -14.62 9.41 -20.69
N GLY A 331 -15.85 9.35 -21.24
CA GLY A 331 -16.14 9.32 -22.67
C GLY A 331 -16.52 7.93 -23.16
N LEU A 332 -17.18 7.91 -24.30
CA LEU A 332 -17.63 6.67 -24.93
C LEU A 332 -16.45 5.86 -25.46
N ILE A 333 -16.55 4.54 -25.36
CA ILE A 333 -15.63 3.62 -26.02
C ILE A 333 -16.03 3.50 -27.49
N ASP A 334 -15.07 3.62 -28.41
CA ASP A 334 -15.26 3.32 -29.81
C ASP A 334 -15.39 1.81 -30.01
N SER A 335 -16.63 1.33 -30.12
CA SER A 335 -16.93 -0.10 -30.22
C SER A 335 -16.33 -0.76 -31.46
N ALA A 336 -16.17 -0.02 -32.56
CA ALA A 336 -15.57 -0.55 -33.79
C ALA A 336 -14.08 -0.80 -33.58
N LYS A 337 -13.36 0.18 -33.02
CA LYS A 337 -11.95 0.04 -32.67
C LYS A 337 -11.75 -1.02 -31.58
N ALA A 338 -12.57 -1.05 -30.54
CA ALA A 338 -12.48 -2.05 -29.48
C ALA A 338 -12.63 -3.48 -30.01
N ASN A 339 -13.54 -3.73 -30.96
CA ASN A 339 -13.69 -5.04 -31.58
C ASN A 339 -12.46 -5.45 -32.40
N GLN A 340 -11.81 -4.53 -33.09
CA GLN A 340 -10.55 -4.78 -33.79
C GLN A 340 -9.41 -5.02 -32.77
N GLY A 341 -9.33 -4.18 -31.73
CA GLY A 341 -8.37 -4.30 -30.65
C GLY A 341 -8.46 -5.64 -29.89
N LYS A 342 -9.66 -6.23 -29.77
CA LYS A 342 -9.85 -7.57 -29.20
C LYS A 342 -9.07 -8.64 -29.97
N SER A 343 -9.04 -8.55 -31.29
CA SER A 343 -8.29 -9.47 -32.13
C SER A 343 -6.78 -9.27 -31.98
N LEU A 344 -6.32 -8.01 -31.86
CA LEU A 344 -4.92 -7.69 -31.60
C LEU A 344 -4.49 -8.18 -30.20
N PHE A 345 -5.34 -8.02 -29.20
CA PHE A 345 -5.09 -8.55 -27.86
C PHE A 345 -4.92 -10.08 -27.88
N ALA A 346 -5.79 -10.77 -28.58
CA ALA A 346 -5.70 -12.23 -28.70
C ALA A 346 -4.39 -12.69 -29.35
N GLN A 347 -3.85 -11.92 -30.29
CA GLN A 347 -2.61 -12.25 -31.00
C GLN A 347 -1.35 -11.89 -30.19
N HIS A 348 -1.33 -10.77 -29.47
CA HIS A 348 -0.11 -10.21 -28.89
C HIS A 348 -0.04 -10.28 -27.36
N CYS A 349 -1.16 -10.43 -26.66
CA CYS A 349 -1.23 -10.25 -25.20
C CYS A 349 -1.74 -11.48 -24.45
N SER A 350 -2.71 -12.23 -25.02
CA SER A 350 -3.44 -13.29 -24.33
C SER A 350 -2.58 -14.51 -23.94
N SER A 351 -1.42 -14.69 -24.58
CA SER A 351 -0.47 -15.77 -24.21
C SER A 351 0.18 -15.56 -22.84
N CYS A 352 0.17 -14.32 -22.33
CA CYS A 352 0.71 -13.93 -21.02
C CYS A 352 -0.40 -13.44 -20.08
N HIS A 353 -1.29 -12.58 -20.56
CA HIS A 353 -2.37 -11.98 -19.77
C HIS A 353 -3.66 -12.79 -19.90
N ALA A 354 -3.97 -13.54 -18.84
CA ALA A 354 -5.23 -14.30 -18.78
C ALA A 354 -6.43 -13.35 -18.77
N LEU A 355 -7.42 -13.62 -19.60
CA LEU A 355 -8.72 -12.94 -19.50
C LEU A 355 -9.49 -13.53 -18.33
N ALA A 356 -9.89 -12.69 -17.40
CA ALA A 356 -10.69 -13.06 -16.25
C ALA A 356 -12.09 -12.46 -16.39
N ASP A 357 -13.11 -13.27 -16.20
CA ASP A 357 -14.49 -12.77 -16.14
C ASP A 357 -14.70 -12.08 -14.78
N ARG A 358 -15.09 -10.80 -14.83
CA ARG A 358 -15.37 -9.95 -13.66
C ARG A 358 -16.45 -10.55 -12.74
N ASN A 359 -17.37 -11.33 -13.29
CA ASN A 359 -18.49 -11.94 -12.55
C ASN A 359 -18.26 -13.41 -12.16
N ASN A 360 -17.08 -13.94 -12.45
CA ASN A 360 -16.70 -15.30 -12.14
C ASN A 360 -15.71 -15.33 -10.96
N THR A 361 -15.78 -16.37 -10.15
CA THR A 361 -14.86 -16.61 -9.02
C THR A 361 -13.82 -17.70 -9.31
N ALA A 362 -13.70 -18.16 -10.57
CA ALA A 362 -12.72 -19.16 -10.96
C ALA A 362 -11.29 -18.69 -10.68
N ALA A 363 -10.42 -19.63 -10.31
CA ALA A 363 -9.01 -19.37 -10.09
C ALA A 363 -8.33 -18.88 -11.38
N ILE A 364 -7.44 -17.92 -11.24
CA ILE A 364 -6.67 -17.31 -12.31
C ILE A 364 -5.24 -17.84 -12.24
N ARG A 365 -4.75 -18.39 -13.33
CA ARG A 365 -3.35 -18.76 -13.48
C ARG A 365 -2.59 -17.61 -14.10
N VAL A 366 -1.77 -16.93 -13.30
CA VAL A 366 -0.86 -15.90 -13.79
C VAL A 366 0.39 -16.53 -14.39
N LYS A 367 1.00 -15.86 -15.35
CA LYS A 367 2.23 -16.31 -16.01
C LYS A 367 3.43 -15.55 -15.46
N PRO A 368 4.35 -16.20 -14.73
CA PRO A 368 5.67 -15.61 -14.48
C PRO A 368 6.45 -15.56 -15.80
N VAL A 369 6.92 -14.39 -16.18
CA VAL A 369 7.72 -14.16 -17.39
C VAL A 369 9.17 -13.88 -16.96
N PRO A 370 10.16 -14.63 -17.48
CA PRO A 370 11.55 -14.39 -17.14
C PRO A 370 11.99 -12.94 -17.41
N LEU A 371 12.79 -12.38 -16.52
CA LEU A 371 13.32 -11.02 -16.66
C LEU A 371 14.04 -10.84 -18.01
N ALA A 372 14.81 -11.83 -18.43
CA ALA A 372 15.52 -11.82 -19.71
C ALA A 372 14.57 -11.76 -20.93
N GLU A 373 13.31 -12.21 -20.79
CA GLU A 373 12.30 -12.17 -21.84
C GLU A 373 11.54 -10.84 -21.83
N VAL A 374 11.08 -10.40 -20.64
CA VAL A 374 10.26 -9.17 -20.52
C VAL A 374 11.11 -7.91 -20.60
N GLY A 375 12.36 -7.95 -20.14
CA GLY A 375 13.36 -6.88 -20.23
C GLY A 375 13.05 -5.60 -19.45
N THR A 376 12.11 -5.63 -18.50
CA THR A 376 11.76 -4.47 -17.65
C THR A 376 12.82 -4.24 -16.58
N ASP A 377 12.70 -3.17 -15.79
CA ASP A 377 13.65 -2.83 -14.73
C ASP A 377 13.93 -4.02 -13.80
N PRO A 378 15.20 -4.39 -13.56
CA PRO A 378 15.56 -5.57 -12.79
C PRO A 378 15.59 -5.35 -11.28
N ALA A 379 15.57 -4.11 -10.80
CA ALA A 379 15.95 -3.77 -9.42
C ALA A 379 15.17 -4.60 -8.38
N MET A 380 13.83 -4.67 -8.51
CA MET A 380 12.99 -5.37 -7.55
C MET A 380 13.22 -6.89 -7.57
N THR A 381 13.25 -7.52 -8.75
CA THR A 381 13.43 -8.97 -8.84
C THR A 381 14.82 -9.40 -8.39
N THR A 382 15.84 -8.65 -8.76
CA THR A 382 17.24 -8.92 -8.37
C THR A 382 17.41 -8.77 -6.86
N MET A 383 16.88 -7.70 -6.26
CA MET A 383 16.94 -7.50 -4.82
C MET A 383 16.28 -8.66 -4.07
N VAL A 384 15.10 -9.09 -4.50
CA VAL A 384 14.38 -10.22 -3.87
C VAL A 384 15.09 -11.55 -4.08
N ALA A 385 15.64 -11.79 -5.27
CA ALA A 385 16.30 -13.05 -5.62
C ALA A 385 17.67 -13.23 -4.98
N CYS A 386 18.40 -12.15 -4.75
CA CYS A 386 19.83 -12.22 -4.41
C CYS A 386 20.15 -11.81 -2.97
N ARG A 387 19.23 -11.15 -2.27
CA ARG A 387 19.51 -10.59 -0.95
C ARG A 387 19.64 -11.68 0.11
N THR A 388 20.79 -11.72 0.79
CA THR A 388 21.06 -12.53 1.98
C THR A 388 21.23 -11.66 3.21
N VAL A 389 20.97 -12.21 4.39
CA VAL A 389 21.05 -11.54 5.69
C VAL A 389 21.59 -12.47 6.76
N ASP A 390 22.19 -11.93 7.80
CA ASP A 390 22.44 -12.67 9.04
C ASP A 390 21.09 -12.89 9.75
N THR A 391 20.79 -14.14 10.09
CA THR A 391 19.51 -14.52 10.73
C THR A 391 19.55 -14.38 12.25
N GLY A 392 20.66 -13.96 12.83
CA GLY A 392 20.81 -13.59 14.23
C GLY A 392 20.28 -14.64 15.20
N ALA A 393 19.42 -14.22 16.11
CA ALA A 393 18.81 -15.10 17.12
C ALA A 393 17.95 -16.23 16.53
N LEU A 394 17.54 -16.15 15.26
CA LEU A 394 16.69 -17.16 14.62
C LEU A 394 17.47 -18.29 13.93
N VAL A 395 18.80 -18.28 13.98
CA VAL A 395 19.63 -19.40 13.50
C VAL A 395 19.14 -20.73 14.01
N GLY A 396 18.96 -21.68 13.10
CA GLY A 396 18.49 -23.04 13.41
C GLY A 396 16.98 -23.16 13.67
N SER A 397 16.24 -22.06 13.62
CA SER A 397 14.76 -22.09 13.68
C SER A 397 14.20 -22.75 12.43
N ARG A 398 13.09 -23.48 12.59
CA ARG A 398 12.32 -24.09 11.48
C ARG A 398 10.89 -23.59 11.51
N GLN A 399 10.35 -23.31 10.33
CA GLN A 399 8.95 -22.94 10.18
C GLN A 399 8.35 -23.62 8.94
N PRO A 400 7.30 -24.42 9.05
CA PRO A 400 6.73 -24.95 10.30
C PRO A 400 7.75 -25.81 11.07
N PRO A 401 7.58 -26.04 12.38
CA PRO A 401 8.61 -26.58 13.28
C PRO A 401 9.23 -27.91 12.87
N VAL A 402 8.47 -28.72 12.10
CA VAL A 402 8.86 -30.09 11.74
C VAL A 402 9.39 -30.21 10.33
N THR A 403 8.85 -29.46 9.36
CA THR A 403 9.09 -29.65 7.93
C THR A 403 9.63 -28.43 7.19
N GLY A 404 9.68 -27.25 7.86
CA GLY A 404 10.13 -26.00 7.25
C GLY A 404 11.63 -25.95 7.01
N HIS A 405 12.04 -24.97 6.21
CA HIS A 405 13.45 -24.64 6.02
C HIS A 405 14.10 -24.32 7.38
N LYS A 406 15.28 -24.86 7.61
CA LYS A 406 16.09 -24.53 8.79
C LYS A 406 16.96 -23.33 8.44
N LEU A 407 16.73 -22.19 9.12
CA LEU A 407 17.52 -20.98 8.89
C LEU A 407 18.99 -21.22 9.22
N GLU A 408 19.85 -20.88 8.28
CA GLU A 408 21.30 -20.85 8.44
C GLU A 408 21.76 -19.50 9.03
N GLN A 409 23.03 -19.36 9.43
CA GLN A 409 23.58 -18.10 9.96
C GLN A 409 23.43 -16.97 8.93
N THR A 410 23.79 -17.24 7.67
CA THR A 410 23.49 -16.36 6.54
C THR A 410 22.50 -17.07 5.63
N ASP A 411 21.36 -16.47 5.40
CA ASP A 411 20.29 -17.06 4.62
C ASP A 411 19.62 -16.02 3.71
N PHE A 412 18.85 -16.47 2.74
CA PHE A 412 18.05 -15.55 1.93
C PHE A 412 17.02 -14.82 2.82
N VAL A 413 16.92 -13.52 2.61
CA VAL A 413 15.95 -12.69 3.35
C VAL A 413 14.51 -13.16 3.17
N THR A 414 14.21 -13.78 2.02
CA THR A 414 12.91 -14.39 1.72
C THR A 414 12.61 -15.58 2.62
N ASN A 415 13.60 -16.40 2.96
CA ASN A 415 13.45 -17.50 3.90
C ASN A 415 13.20 -16.98 5.32
N LEU A 416 13.93 -15.92 5.72
CA LEU A 416 13.70 -15.26 7.01
C LEU A 416 12.28 -14.68 7.09
N ALA A 417 11.84 -13.92 6.08
CA ALA A 417 10.51 -13.31 6.05
C ALA A 417 9.39 -14.35 6.09
N ALA A 418 9.53 -15.44 5.32
CA ALA A 418 8.59 -16.57 5.35
C ALA A 418 8.55 -17.24 6.74
N SER A 419 9.71 -17.48 7.36
CA SER A 419 9.78 -18.04 8.72
C SER A 419 9.06 -17.15 9.73
N ILE A 420 9.17 -15.83 9.59
CA ILE A 420 8.51 -14.86 10.47
C ILE A 420 6.99 -14.87 10.23
N GLY A 421 6.54 -14.85 8.98
CA GLY A 421 5.11 -14.89 8.64
C GLY A 421 4.42 -16.13 9.20
N VAL A 422 5.01 -17.31 8.98
CA VAL A 422 4.51 -18.59 9.52
C VAL A 422 4.55 -18.59 11.04
N GLY A 423 5.62 -18.07 11.65
CA GLY A 423 5.75 -18.00 13.12
C GLY A 423 4.64 -17.15 13.77
N VAL A 424 4.23 -16.05 13.15
CA VAL A 424 3.10 -15.24 13.61
C VAL A 424 1.78 -16.03 13.50
N ILE A 425 1.56 -16.78 12.41
CA ILE A 425 0.38 -17.63 12.26
C ILE A 425 0.34 -18.70 13.34
N GLU A 426 1.44 -19.39 13.61
CA GLU A 426 1.54 -20.41 14.65
C GLU A 426 1.22 -19.82 16.03
N ASN A 427 1.78 -18.66 16.37
CA ASN A 427 1.49 -17.97 17.62
C ASN A 427 0.00 -17.62 17.74
N TRP A 428 -0.60 -17.11 16.67
CA TRP A 428 -2.03 -16.79 16.60
C TRP A 428 -2.90 -18.03 16.82
N LEU A 429 -2.59 -19.17 16.17
CA LEU A 429 -3.34 -20.42 16.30
C LEU A 429 -3.25 -20.98 17.71
N VAL A 430 -2.04 -21.00 18.31
CA VAL A 430 -1.82 -21.48 19.70
C VAL A 430 -2.60 -20.62 20.68
N THR A 431 -2.55 -19.30 20.54
CA THR A 431 -3.28 -18.37 21.41
C THR A 431 -4.79 -18.59 21.33
N ARG A 432 -5.33 -18.79 20.13
CA ARG A 432 -6.77 -19.09 19.94
C ARG A 432 -7.18 -20.45 20.51
N ALA A 433 -6.34 -21.45 20.37
CA ALA A 433 -6.60 -22.77 20.98
C ALA A 433 -6.66 -22.70 22.50
N GLN A 434 -5.72 -21.95 23.11
CA GLN A 434 -5.67 -21.73 24.57
C GLN A 434 -6.87 -20.93 25.10
N SER A 435 -7.38 -19.96 24.33
CA SER A 435 -8.55 -19.15 24.71
C SER A 435 -9.89 -19.86 24.49
N GLY A 436 -9.91 -21.09 24.00
CA GLY A 436 -11.14 -21.83 23.69
C GLY A 436 -11.94 -21.26 22.50
N ALA A 437 -11.38 -20.30 21.77
CA ALA A 437 -12.04 -19.62 20.65
C ALA A 437 -12.06 -20.42 19.34
N ILE A 438 -11.48 -21.63 19.30
CA ILE A 438 -11.58 -22.56 18.17
C ILE A 438 -12.70 -23.54 18.44
N SER A 439 -13.94 -23.16 18.10
CA SER A 439 -15.02 -24.11 17.90
C SER A 439 -14.93 -24.62 16.48
N THR A 440 -14.53 -25.86 16.28
CA THR A 440 -14.50 -26.50 14.97
C THR A 440 -15.92 -26.88 14.56
N THR A 441 -16.66 -25.98 13.93
CA THR A 441 -17.78 -26.35 13.07
C THR A 441 -17.22 -26.75 11.71
N ALA A 442 -16.82 -28.00 11.57
CA ALA A 442 -16.74 -28.64 10.26
C ALA A 442 -18.18 -28.80 9.76
N THR A 443 -18.57 -27.97 8.81
CA THR A 443 -19.83 -28.17 8.05
C THR A 443 -19.62 -29.36 7.12
N THR A 444 -19.93 -30.57 7.62
CA THR A 444 -20.23 -31.67 6.75
C THR A 444 -21.69 -31.52 6.34
N ASN A 445 -21.91 -31.28 5.05
CA ASN A 445 -23.24 -31.44 4.43
C ASN A 445 -23.67 -32.90 4.56
N THR A 446 -24.45 -33.22 5.58
CA THR A 446 -25.23 -34.45 5.65
C THR A 446 -26.64 -34.09 6.09
N THR A 447 -27.59 -34.58 5.31
CA THR A 447 -29.03 -34.53 5.50
C THR A 447 -29.46 -34.92 6.93
N PRO A 448 -30.46 -34.30 7.53
CA PRO A 448 -30.82 -34.58 8.93
C PRO A 448 -31.56 -35.91 9.05
N THR A 449 -30.97 -36.88 9.71
CA THR A 449 -31.68 -37.99 10.33
C THR A 449 -31.81 -37.77 11.82
N THR A 450 -33.03 -37.85 12.30
CA THR A 450 -33.50 -37.63 13.64
C THR A 450 -32.94 -38.65 14.65
N GLY A 451 -32.27 -38.18 15.71
CA GLY A 451 -31.91 -38.95 16.91
C GLY A 451 -30.94 -38.20 17.81
N PRO A 452 -31.11 -38.17 19.15
CA PRO A 452 -30.23 -37.43 20.03
C PRO A 452 -28.95 -38.23 20.29
N THR A 453 -27.88 -37.90 19.57
CA THR A 453 -26.53 -38.38 19.86
C THR A 453 -25.74 -37.35 20.62
N LYS A 454 -25.20 -37.76 21.78
CA LYS A 454 -24.25 -36.97 22.60
C LYS A 454 -23.06 -36.54 21.72
N ALA A 455 -22.92 -35.25 21.49
CA ALA A 455 -21.76 -34.68 20.82
C ALA A 455 -20.52 -34.83 21.72
N THR A 456 -19.65 -35.76 21.41
CA THR A 456 -18.27 -35.80 21.91
C THR A 456 -17.49 -34.68 21.20
N LYS A 457 -17.16 -33.60 21.93
CA LYS A 457 -16.23 -32.57 21.49
C LYS A 457 -14.83 -33.17 21.32
N ALA A 458 -14.46 -33.52 20.09
CA ALA A 458 -13.06 -33.76 19.75
C ALA A 458 -12.36 -32.39 19.60
N THR A 459 -11.69 -31.93 20.63
CA THR A 459 -10.76 -30.80 20.57
C THR A 459 -9.50 -31.28 19.86
N LYS A 460 -9.31 -30.88 18.60
CA LYS A 460 -8.01 -31.06 17.94
C LYS A 460 -6.96 -30.31 18.76
N THR A 461 -5.88 -31.00 19.11
CA THR A 461 -4.74 -30.40 19.80
C THR A 461 -4.05 -29.40 18.87
N GLY A 462 -3.40 -28.36 19.42
CA GLY A 462 -2.63 -27.39 18.62
C GLY A 462 -1.62 -28.06 17.67
N ALA A 463 -1.08 -29.24 18.05
CA ALA A 463 -0.19 -30.04 17.23
C ALA A 463 -0.86 -30.60 15.95
N GLU A 464 -2.14 -31.02 16.01
CA GLU A 464 -2.88 -31.49 14.83
C GLU A 464 -3.23 -30.37 13.86
N ILE A 465 -3.39 -29.14 14.37
CA ILE A 465 -3.60 -27.95 13.53
C ILE A 465 -2.29 -27.59 12.83
N LEU A 466 -1.16 -27.62 13.53
CA LEU A 466 0.17 -27.31 13.01
C LEU A 466 0.64 -28.29 11.92
N GLN A 467 0.25 -29.57 11.99
CA GLN A 467 0.56 -30.59 10.98
C GLN A 467 -0.13 -30.35 9.63
N ASN A 468 -1.20 -29.56 9.62
CA ASN A 468 -1.97 -29.24 8.40
C ASN A 468 -1.68 -27.83 7.87
N LEU A 469 -0.68 -27.10 8.38
CA LEU A 469 -0.24 -25.86 7.81
C LEU A 469 0.38 -26.09 6.42
N PRO A 470 0.09 -25.23 5.44
CA PRO A 470 0.70 -25.32 4.12
C PRO A 470 2.22 -25.19 4.21
N LYS A 471 2.92 -25.72 3.22
CA LYS A 471 4.36 -25.49 3.07
C LYS A 471 4.59 -23.98 2.92
N PRO A 472 5.56 -23.39 3.65
CA PRO A 472 5.90 -21.98 3.51
C PRO A 472 6.30 -21.64 2.07
N PHE A 473 6.40 -20.35 1.76
CA PHE A 473 6.96 -19.82 0.51
C PHE A 473 8.02 -20.77 -0.04
N ARG A 474 8.13 -20.87 -1.36
CA ARG A 474 9.17 -21.69 -1.99
C ARG A 474 10.53 -21.44 -1.35
N THR A 475 10.87 -22.23 -0.35
CA THR A 475 12.21 -22.23 0.22
C THR A 475 13.12 -22.89 -0.80
N THR A 476 14.06 -22.14 -1.32
CA THR A 476 15.09 -22.68 -2.22
C THR A 476 16.41 -22.75 -1.48
N THR A 477 17.04 -23.89 -1.50
CA THR A 477 18.42 -24.07 -1.05
C THR A 477 19.34 -23.68 -2.19
N ALA A 478 19.62 -22.40 -2.37
CA ALA A 478 20.70 -21.97 -3.25
C ALA A 478 21.97 -21.73 -2.39
N PRO A 479 23.16 -22.06 -2.88
CA PRO A 479 24.40 -21.76 -2.19
C PRO A 479 24.53 -20.25 -1.91
N ALA A 480 25.11 -19.90 -0.78
CA ALA A 480 25.42 -18.50 -0.46
C ALA A 480 26.19 -17.84 -1.61
N GLY A 481 25.73 -16.67 -2.06
CA GLY A 481 26.32 -15.92 -3.18
C GLY A 481 25.73 -16.20 -4.57
N THR A 482 24.69 -17.07 -4.67
CA THR A 482 23.92 -17.25 -5.91
C THR A 482 22.53 -16.66 -5.77
N CYS A 483 21.99 -16.05 -6.85
CA CYS A 483 20.62 -15.57 -6.87
C CYS A 483 19.64 -16.73 -7.08
N GLN A 484 18.44 -16.59 -6.53
CA GLN A 484 17.34 -17.54 -6.71
C GLN A 484 16.67 -17.26 -8.06
N ALA A 485 17.12 -17.92 -9.13
CA ALA A 485 16.65 -17.67 -10.50
C ALA A 485 15.11 -17.77 -10.67
N SER A 486 14.43 -18.54 -9.81
CA SER A 486 12.96 -18.66 -9.81
C SER A 486 12.24 -17.35 -9.45
N PHE A 487 12.93 -16.37 -8.89
CA PHE A 487 12.40 -15.05 -8.55
C PHE A 487 12.82 -13.94 -9.52
N GLU A 488 13.69 -14.23 -10.48
CA GLU A 488 14.05 -13.31 -11.56
C GLU A 488 12.98 -13.31 -12.67
N VAL A 489 11.75 -13.06 -12.28
CA VAL A 489 10.57 -13.04 -13.16
C VAL A 489 9.68 -11.85 -12.81
N TYR A 490 8.84 -11.44 -13.79
CA TYR A 490 7.70 -10.58 -13.53
C TYR A 490 6.40 -11.28 -13.86
N LYS A 491 5.37 -11.00 -13.05
CA LYS A 491 4.05 -11.59 -13.19
C LYS A 491 3.24 -10.89 -14.29
N ALA A 492 2.80 -11.61 -15.29
CA ALA A 492 1.74 -11.17 -16.17
C ALA A 492 0.39 -11.61 -15.58
N GLY A 493 -0.29 -10.66 -14.93
CA GLY A 493 -1.62 -10.86 -14.32
C GLY A 493 -2.78 -10.55 -15.27
N PRO A 494 -4.04 -10.71 -14.82
CA PRO A 494 -5.21 -10.27 -15.57
C PRO A 494 -5.20 -8.74 -15.76
N LEU A 495 -5.86 -8.27 -16.81
CA LEU A 495 -5.93 -6.83 -17.13
C LEU A 495 -7.31 -6.23 -16.86
N ASN A 496 -8.14 -6.89 -16.08
CA ASN A 496 -9.44 -6.35 -15.67
C ASN A 496 -9.26 -5.02 -14.94
N GLY A 497 -9.96 -3.97 -15.36
CA GLY A 497 -9.83 -2.64 -14.77
C GLY A 497 -8.46 -1.97 -14.98
N ILE A 498 -7.67 -2.43 -15.94
CA ILE A 498 -6.31 -1.92 -16.19
C ILE A 498 -6.30 -0.40 -16.44
N TRP A 499 -7.37 0.15 -17.01
CA TRP A 499 -7.50 1.58 -17.27
C TRP A 499 -7.36 2.44 -15.99
N ALA A 500 -7.67 1.86 -14.83
CA ALA A 500 -7.67 2.53 -13.52
C ALA A 500 -6.35 2.35 -12.73
N THR A 501 -5.29 1.84 -13.36
CA THR A 501 -4.06 1.44 -12.65
C THR A 501 -2.81 2.18 -13.09
N ALA A 502 -2.97 3.29 -13.82
CA ALA A 502 -1.84 4.14 -14.21
C ALA A 502 -1.05 4.65 -12.98
N PRO A 503 0.25 4.92 -13.11
CA PRO A 503 1.16 4.64 -14.23
C PRO A 503 1.50 3.14 -14.36
N TYR A 504 1.92 2.73 -15.54
CA TYR A 504 2.10 1.33 -15.92
C TYR A 504 3.52 0.81 -15.75
N LEU A 505 3.72 -0.48 -15.98
CA LEU A 505 4.81 -1.34 -15.53
C LEU A 505 4.83 -1.48 -14.01
N HIS A 506 5.58 -2.46 -13.51
CA HIS A 506 5.67 -2.74 -12.08
C HIS A 506 6.21 -1.56 -11.26
N ASN A 507 7.02 -0.69 -11.87
CA ASN A 507 7.63 0.48 -11.23
C ASN A 507 6.95 1.81 -11.59
N GLY A 508 5.84 1.81 -12.32
CA GLY A 508 5.12 3.02 -12.70
C GLY A 508 5.86 3.93 -13.71
N SER A 509 6.82 3.36 -14.46
CA SER A 509 7.69 4.14 -15.36
C SER A 509 7.09 4.51 -16.72
N VAL A 510 5.86 4.08 -17.00
CA VAL A 510 5.14 4.41 -18.24
C VAL A 510 3.82 5.09 -17.89
N PRO A 511 3.61 6.35 -18.30
CA PRO A 511 2.53 7.19 -17.76
C PRO A 511 1.13 6.78 -18.21
N ASN A 512 0.97 6.17 -19.39
CA ASN A 512 -0.34 5.83 -19.96
C ASN A 512 -0.29 4.59 -20.85
N LEU A 513 -1.46 4.02 -21.19
CA LEU A 513 -1.57 2.80 -21.99
C LEU A 513 -1.04 2.97 -23.41
N TYR A 514 -1.24 4.13 -24.03
CA TYR A 514 -0.73 4.35 -25.38
C TYR A 514 0.80 4.26 -25.42
N GLN A 515 1.48 4.90 -24.47
CA GLN A 515 2.94 4.83 -24.38
C GLN A 515 3.47 3.43 -24.05
N LEU A 516 2.70 2.61 -23.32
CA LEU A 516 3.10 1.22 -23.04
C LEU A 516 3.25 0.40 -24.34
N LEU A 517 2.49 0.74 -25.37
CA LEU A 517 2.53 0.08 -26.69
C LEU A 517 3.59 0.66 -27.64
N LEU A 518 4.34 1.67 -27.21
CA LEU A 518 5.46 2.22 -27.97
C LEU A 518 6.76 1.44 -27.68
N PRO A 519 7.68 1.37 -28.65
CA PRO A 519 9.06 0.98 -28.36
C PRO A 519 9.65 1.83 -27.23
N ALA A 520 10.41 1.22 -26.33
CA ALA A 520 10.94 1.91 -25.16
C ALA A 520 11.65 3.25 -25.45
N PRO A 521 12.47 3.40 -26.52
CA PRO A 521 13.08 4.69 -26.84
C PRO A 521 12.11 5.81 -27.25
N GLN A 522 10.85 5.48 -27.53
CA GLN A 522 9.80 6.45 -27.87
C GLN A 522 8.91 6.81 -26.68
N ARG A 523 9.09 6.14 -25.54
CA ARG A 523 8.37 6.46 -24.29
C ARG A 523 8.97 7.70 -23.65
N SER A 524 8.15 8.42 -22.88
CA SER A 524 8.62 9.57 -22.10
C SER A 524 9.73 9.17 -21.15
N THR A 525 10.82 9.94 -21.15
CA THR A 525 11.93 9.75 -20.18
C THR A 525 11.70 10.54 -18.89
N ASN A 526 10.92 11.63 -18.98
CA ASN A 526 10.53 12.45 -17.84
C ASN A 526 9.05 12.81 -17.94
N PHE A 527 8.34 12.76 -16.81
CA PHE A 527 6.93 13.15 -16.72
C PHE A 527 6.55 13.47 -15.28
N LYS A 528 5.44 14.17 -15.08
CA LYS A 528 4.93 14.47 -13.74
C LYS A 528 4.04 13.33 -13.23
N VAL A 529 4.13 13.06 -11.91
CA VAL A 529 3.24 12.15 -11.18
C VAL A 529 2.65 12.85 -9.95
N GLY A 530 1.59 12.28 -9.37
CA GLY A 530 0.88 12.84 -8.22
C GLY A 530 -0.35 13.68 -8.59
N SER A 531 -0.64 13.88 -9.88
CA SER A 531 -1.90 14.44 -10.35
C SER A 531 -3.05 13.43 -10.19
N ARG A 532 -4.27 13.92 -9.96
CA ARG A 532 -5.50 13.14 -10.06
C ARG A 532 -6.25 13.38 -11.37
N LYS A 533 -5.85 14.40 -12.15
CA LYS A 533 -6.41 14.66 -13.47
C LYS A 533 -6.15 13.50 -14.40
N PHE A 534 -7.19 13.04 -15.09
CA PHE A 534 -7.12 11.83 -15.90
C PHE A 534 -7.26 12.13 -17.39
N ASP A 535 -6.28 11.66 -18.16
CA ASP A 535 -6.33 11.63 -19.60
C ASP A 535 -7.05 10.37 -20.09
N SER A 536 -8.31 10.52 -20.45
CA SER A 536 -9.14 9.42 -20.92
C SER A 536 -8.85 9.00 -22.37
N VAL A 537 -8.03 9.74 -23.11
CA VAL A 537 -7.61 9.39 -24.47
C VAL A 537 -6.43 8.43 -24.41
N ASN A 538 -5.32 8.85 -23.83
CA ASN A 538 -4.13 8.02 -23.68
C ASN A 538 -4.26 6.98 -22.55
N VAL A 539 -5.25 7.11 -21.68
CA VAL A 539 -5.56 6.28 -20.50
C VAL A 539 -4.42 6.30 -19.49
N GLY A 540 -4.38 7.38 -18.70
CA GLY A 540 -3.39 7.62 -17.66
C GLY A 540 -3.64 8.94 -16.95
N PHE A 541 -2.75 9.32 -16.05
CA PHE A 541 -2.83 10.63 -15.40
C PHE A 541 -2.23 11.73 -16.29
N ASP A 542 -2.66 12.97 -16.04
CA ASP A 542 -2.04 14.16 -16.63
C ASP A 542 -0.57 14.24 -16.22
N THR A 543 0.32 14.28 -17.20
CA THR A 543 1.77 14.24 -17.02
C THR A 543 2.40 15.62 -16.87
N GLU A 544 1.63 16.69 -16.99
CA GLU A 544 2.09 18.08 -16.85
C GLU A 544 1.72 18.69 -15.49
N ASP A 545 0.71 18.15 -14.82
CA ASP A 545 0.10 18.66 -13.58
C ASP A 545 0.40 17.79 -12.35
N GLY A 546 1.60 17.30 -12.20
CA GLY A 546 2.00 16.50 -11.03
C GLY A 546 2.91 17.24 -10.08
N SER A 547 2.93 16.82 -8.81
CA SER A 547 3.79 17.39 -7.78
C SER A 547 5.23 16.90 -7.82
N PHE A 548 5.50 15.78 -8.50
CA PHE A 548 6.80 15.11 -8.53
C PHE A 548 7.24 14.83 -9.97
N SER A 549 8.52 15.08 -10.27
CA SER A 549 9.13 14.80 -11.58
C SER A 549 9.72 13.41 -11.58
N PHE A 550 9.14 12.51 -12.36
CA PHE A 550 9.60 11.15 -12.53
C PHE A 550 10.67 11.10 -13.64
N ASP A 551 11.85 10.61 -13.30
CA ASP A 551 12.98 10.43 -14.22
C ASP A 551 13.25 8.94 -14.43
N THR A 552 13.02 8.44 -15.65
CA THR A 552 13.20 7.03 -15.99
C THR A 552 14.66 6.60 -16.17
N THR A 553 15.60 7.54 -16.08
CA THR A 553 17.04 7.24 -16.18
C THR A 553 17.65 6.85 -14.84
N LEU A 554 16.95 7.10 -13.74
CA LEU A 554 17.41 6.75 -12.40
C LEU A 554 17.27 5.23 -12.15
N PRO A 555 18.14 4.63 -11.30
CA PRO A 555 18.04 3.23 -10.91
C PRO A 555 16.65 2.89 -10.34
N GLY A 556 16.08 1.76 -10.74
CA GLY A 556 14.73 1.34 -10.33
C GLY A 556 13.58 2.03 -11.08
N ASN A 557 13.88 2.98 -11.96
CA ASN A 557 12.88 3.77 -12.70
C ASN A 557 12.82 3.45 -14.19
N SER A 558 13.59 2.50 -14.69
CA SER A 558 13.67 2.24 -16.13
C SER A 558 12.29 1.95 -16.74
N ASN A 559 12.00 2.60 -17.88
CA ASN A 559 10.82 2.35 -18.71
C ASN A 559 11.09 1.34 -19.84
N ALA A 560 12.22 0.63 -19.78
CA ALA A 560 12.60 -0.40 -20.74
C ALA A 560 11.70 -1.64 -20.67
N GLY A 561 11.86 -2.52 -21.65
CA GLY A 561 11.19 -3.80 -21.72
C GLY A 561 9.73 -3.75 -22.14
N HIS A 562 9.01 -4.85 -21.89
CA HIS A 562 7.64 -5.10 -22.35
C HIS A 562 7.49 -4.80 -23.86
N PRO A 563 8.21 -5.54 -24.73
CA PRO A 563 8.24 -5.24 -26.17
C PRO A 563 6.99 -5.70 -26.93
N TYR A 564 5.96 -6.16 -26.23
CA TYR A 564 4.75 -6.72 -26.82
C TYR A 564 3.82 -5.62 -27.35
N GLY A 565 3.38 -5.77 -28.60
CA GLY A 565 2.54 -4.78 -29.29
C GLY A 565 3.30 -3.57 -29.84
N THR A 566 4.62 -3.51 -29.69
CA THR A 566 5.42 -2.36 -30.15
C THR A 566 5.55 -2.25 -31.68
N GLN A 567 5.29 -3.34 -32.40
CA GLN A 567 5.28 -3.38 -33.87
C GLN A 567 3.95 -2.95 -34.48
N LEU A 568 2.92 -2.74 -33.68
CA LEU A 568 1.60 -2.28 -34.15
C LEU A 568 1.71 -0.91 -34.81
N THR A 569 0.92 -0.68 -35.84
CA THR A 569 0.72 0.65 -36.44
C THR A 569 0.04 1.57 -35.43
N GLU A 570 0.07 2.86 -35.68
CA GLU A 570 -0.59 3.83 -34.78
C GLU A 570 -2.08 3.54 -34.63
N GLU A 571 -2.77 3.21 -35.72
CA GLU A 571 -4.20 2.88 -35.70
C GLU A 571 -4.47 1.61 -34.90
N GLU A 572 -3.66 0.56 -35.05
CA GLU A 572 -3.78 -0.68 -34.28
C GLU A 572 -3.53 -0.44 -32.79
N ARG A 573 -2.59 0.44 -32.42
CA ARG A 573 -2.39 0.83 -31.02
C ARG A 573 -3.65 1.48 -30.45
N TRP A 574 -4.28 2.40 -31.17
CA TRP A 574 -5.54 3.01 -30.73
C TRP A 574 -6.69 2.00 -30.64
N GLN A 575 -6.78 1.05 -31.55
CA GLN A 575 -7.74 -0.06 -31.47
C GLN A 575 -7.52 -0.88 -30.20
N LEU A 576 -6.27 -1.20 -29.87
CA LEU A 576 -5.93 -1.96 -28.69
C LEU A 576 -6.21 -1.16 -27.39
N VAL A 577 -5.91 0.15 -27.36
CA VAL A 577 -6.26 1.03 -26.22
C VAL A 577 -7.77 1.05 -25.98
N GLU A 578 -8.58 1.17 -27.04
CA GLU A 578 -10.05 1.13 -26.92
C GLU A 578 -10.54 -0.23 -26.37
N TYR A 579 -9.93 -1.34 -26.77
CA TYR A 579 -10.24 -2.64 -26.20
C TYR A 579 -9.86 -2.74 -24.72
N LEU A 580 -8.69 -2.23 -24.33
CA LEU A 580 -8.24 -2.24 -22.93
C LEU A 580 -9.15 -1.44 -21.99
N LYS A 581 -9.86 -0.43 -22.49
CA LYS A 581 -10.92 0.29 -21.73
C LYS A 581 -12.12 -0.62 -21.44
N THR A 582 -12.33 -1.69 -22.20
CA THR A 582 -13.46 -2.63 -22.01
C THR A 582 -13.17 -3.71 -20.98
N LEU A 583 -11.90 -3.87 -20.57
CA LEU A 583 -11.48 -4.84 -19.58
C LEU A 583 -11.61 -4.21 -18.17
#